data_f9052e17f017791c2aab8a4782f98392
#
_entry.id   f9052e17f017791c2aab8a4782f98392
#
_cell.length_a   1.000
_cell.length_b   1.000
_cell.length_c   1.000
_cell.angle_alpha   90.00
_cell.angle_beta   90.00
_cell.angle_gamma   90.00
#
_symmetry.space_group_name_H-M   'P 1'
#
loop_
_entity.id
_entity.type
_entity.pdbx_description
1 polymer ?
#
loop_
_entity_poly.entity_id
_entity_poly.type
_entity_poly.pdbx_seq_one_letter_code
_entity_poly.pdbx_strand_id
1 'polypeptide(L)'
;MRVNRMSRARKGAAVGLSVAALAAGATTGAGSASAQPKNAPAPAAECSADYRIEQKLTGGTTWRMCWRYDGKAGLVLDDISYQPKGETKPIKVLNSARLGQIHVPYDDGSVEYDDLTGFGFAQGLMNLAPAECPGGTIKTVKVPEAWQDPNVKGLCTTTRARGHAYRMQGDTANKVYQAQSKDLLVYTVNQVGWYEYMTEWRFQDDGTVTMNVGATGSLSFEDYDAGDGRGWPIGKGDRAKATSHSHNVFWRLDFGLDGSTKNRVEQYDSTVTAPAAGDRAPKTKTTVSKVGKELAGDAKAYRWWRMVSATGKNKDGHARSYEIVPGATTKYPGRNFTKHDVYFTEYDKCEKFATNNPGCGNGHPKSVDKWVGGQNLTHPITWVNVGFHHIARDEDQQPMPVHWQGFSILPRDVTAMNPLTPSELAWQNGHWRPRS
;
A
#
# COMPACT_ATOMS: atom_id res chain seq x y z
N MET A 1 -32.71 -19.06 26.31
CA MET A 1 -32.77 -17.74 26.97
C MET A 1 -33.17 -16.70 25.94
N ARG A 2 -34.34 -16.11 26.11
CA ARG A 2 -34.89 -15.07 25.21
C ARG A 2 -34.17 -13.75 25.48
N VAL A 3 -33.66 -13.08 24.45
CA VAL A 3 -33.21 -11.69 24.55
C VAL A 3 -34.12 -10.81 23.72
N ASN A 4 -34.69 -9.83 24.42
CA ASN A 4 -35.70 -8.88 23.98
C ASN A 4 -35.19 -7.89 22.91
N ARG A 5 -36.01 -7.70 21.90
CA ARG A 5 -36.01 -6.49 21.04
C ARG A 5 -36.47 -5.27 21.84
N MET A 6 -35.72 -4.20 21.79
CA MET A 6 -36.23 -2.86 22.14
C MET A 6 -36.00 -1.90 20.95
N SER A 7 -37.09 -1.62 20.27
CA SER A 7 -37.26 -0.46 19.40
C SER A 7 -37.52 0.79 20.24
N ARG A 8 -36.83 1.90 20.00
CA ARG A 8 -37.32 3.24 20.42
C ARG A 8 -37.02 4.26 19.32
N ALA A 9 -38.12 4.65 18.67
CA ALA A 9 -38.20 5.88 17.91
C ALA A 9 -38.26 7.08 18.86
N ARG A 10 -37.53 8.14 18.57
CA ARG A 10 -37.83 9.48 19.15
C ARG A 10 -37.83 10.53 18.03
N LYS A 11 -38.99 11.14 17.87
CA LYS A 11 -39.24 12.39 17.16
C LYS A 11 -38.82 13.57 18.05
N GLY A 12 -38.39 14.67 17.48
CA GLY A 12 -38.20 15.97 18.13
C GLY A 12 -37.59 16.94 17.16
N ALA A 13 -38.30 17.71 16.60
CA ALA A 13 -38.81 19.07 16.69
C ALA A 13 -37.76 20.13 16.27
N ALA A 14 -38.09 20.83 15.19
CA ALA A 14 -37.38 22.00 14.66
C ALA A 14 -37.70 23.24 15.54
N VAL A 15 -36.68 24.07 15.79
CA VAL A 15 -36.85 25.47 16.19
C VAL A 15 -35.98 26.32 15.30
N GLY A 16 -36.64 27.17 14.52
CA GLY A 16 -36.02 28.21 13.74
C GLY A 16 -35.77 29.47 14.59
N LEU A 17 -34.64 30.11 14.35
CA LEU A 17 -34.43 31.49 14.77
C LEU A 17 -33.76 32.26 13.60
N SER A 18 -34.51 33.23 13.09
CA SER A 18 -34.06 34.26 12.20
C SER A 18 -33.43 35.40 13.00
N VAL A 19 -32.27 35.90 12.58
CA VAL A 19 -31.83 37.25 12.98
C VAL A 19 -31.16 37.96 11.79
N ALA A 20 -31.51 39.20 11.72
CA ALA A 20 -31.40 40.13 10.60
C ALA A 20 -29.98 40.64 10.33
N ALA A 21 -29.85 41.15 9.13
CA ALA A 21 -28.71 41.86 8.51
C ALA A 21 -28.39 43.21 9.20
N LEU A 22 -27.09 43.51 9.26
CA LEU A 22 -26.59 44.89 9.28
C LEU A 22 -25.44 45.02 8.31
N ALA A 23 -25.66 45.87 7.32
CA ALA A 23 -24.67 46.31 6.33
C ALA A 23 -23.80 47.43 6.92
N ALA A 24 -22.49 47.33 6.74
CA ALA A 24 -21.59 48.47 6.78
C ALA A 24 -20.49 48.24 5.72
N GLY A 25 -20.46 49.15 4.74
CA GLY A 25 -19.46 49.16 3.69
C GLY A 25 -18.14 49.77 4.14
N ALA A 26 -17.07 49.36 3.49
CA ALA A 26 -15.87 50.20 3.24
C ALA A 26 -14.91 49.54 2.23
N THR A 27 -14.67 50.22 1.19
CA THR A 27 -13.44 50.53 0.45
C THR A 27 -12.50 49.45 -0.03
N THR A 28 -12.39 49.43 -1.32
CA THR A 28 -11.46 48.82 -2.26
C THR A 28 -9.98 48.87 -1.91
N GLY A 29 -9.36 47.73 -1.86
CA GLY A 29 -7.94 47.52 -2.03
C GLY A 29 -7.74 46.32 -2.95
N ALA A 30 -7.45 46.60 -4.24
CA ALA A 30 -7.12 45.55 -5.21
C ALA A 30 -5.73 44.99 -4.94
N GLY A 31 -5.66 43.97 -4.11
CA GLY A 31 -4.50 43.11 -4.01
C GLY A 31 -4.67 41.92 -4.95
N SER A 32 -3.77 41.78 -5.91
CA SER A 32 -3.70 40.64 -6.83
C SER A 32 -3.45 39.37 -6.03
N ALA A 33 -4.48 38.68 -5.64
CA ALA A 33 -4.40 37.33 -5.11
C ALA A 33 -4.03 36.41 -6.28
N SER A 34 -2.78 35.99 -6.35
CA SER A 34 -2.39 34.87 -7.20
C SER A 34 -3.20 33.67 -6.77
N ALA A 35 -4.05 33.17 -7.66
CA ALA A 35 -4.84 31.98 -7.44
C ALA A 35 -3.87 30.80 -7.24
N GLN A 36 -3.75 30.31 -6.01
CA GLN A 36 -3.12 29.02 -5.76
C GLN A 36 -3.90 27.95 -6.53
N PRO A 37 -3.18 27.01 -7.18
CA PRO A 37 -3.83 25.88 -7.84
C PRO A 37 -4.67 25.12 -6.82
N LYS A 38 -5.94 24.92 -7.12
CA LYS A 38 -6.96 24.34 -6.21
C LYS A 38 -6.71 22.91 -5.74
N ASN A 39 -5.63 22.24 -6.18
CA ASN A 39 -5.34 20.83 -5.96
C ASN A 39 -3.91 20.53 -5.49
N ALA A 40 -3.17 21.47 -4.95
CA ALA A 40 -1.89 21.12 -4.33
C ALA A 40 -2.14 20.39 -3.00
N PRO A 41 -1.50 19.23 -2.73
CA PRO A 41 -1.52 18.64 -1.41
C PRO A 41 -1.02 19.66 -0.39
N ALA A 42 -1.63 19.69 0.79
CA ALA A 42 -1.09 20.49 1.88
C ALA A 42 0.37 20.06 2.10
N PRO A 43 1.30 21.02 2.33
CA PRO A 43 2.67 20.65 2.69
C PRO A 43 2.61 19.71 3.89
N ALA A 44 3.39 18.62 3.83
CA ALA A 44 3.48 17.68 4.94
C ALA A 44 3.79 18.47 6.21
N ALA A 45 2.96 18.30 7.24
CA ALA A 45 3.21 18.89 8.54
C ALA A 45 4.60 18.41 8.99
N GLU A 46 5.44 19.32 9.52
CA GLU A 46 6.72 18.91 10.07
C GLU A 46 6.51 17.78 11.07
N CYS A 47 7.12 16.64 10.75
CA CYS A 47 7.02 15.43 11.54
C CYS A 47 7.73 15.63 12.87
N SER A 48 6.98 15.81 13.94
CA SER A 48 7.57 15.84 15.28
C SER A 48 8.29 14.52 15.59
N ALA A 49 9.22 14.53 16.53
CA ALA A 49 10.01 13.34 16.90
C ALA A 49 9.14 12.13 17.25
N ASP A 50 7.98 12.34 17.88
CA ASP A 50 7.06 11.28 18.29
C ASP A 50 6.43 10.56 17.09
N TYR A 51 6.22 11.28 15.99
CA TYR A 51 5.62 10.79 14.76
C TYR A 51 6.65 10.46 13.68
N ARG A 52 7.96 10.49 14.02
CA ARG A 52 9.05 10.15 13.11
C ARG A 52 9.51 8.71 13.33
N ILE A 53 9.77 8.05 12.20
CA ILE A 53 10.53 6.80 12.16
C ILE A 53 11.79 7.10 11.36
N GLU A 54 12.96 6.86 11.97
CA GLU A 54 14.25 6.92 11.32
C GLU A 54 15.05 5.69 11.72
N GLN A 55 15.47 4.91 10.73
CA GLN A 55 16.22 3.68 10.97
C GLN A 55 17.38 3.56 9.99
N LYS A 56 18.60 3.52 10.54
CA LYS A 56 19.79 3.10 9.80
C LYS A 56 19.92 1.59 9.89
N LEU A 57 19.98 0.93 8.74
CA LEU A 57 20.18 -0.51 8.62
C LEU A 57 21.67 -0.84 8.63
N THR A 58 22.03 -2.08 8.95
CA THR A 58 23.43 -2.54 9.05
C THR A 58 24.20 -2.40 7.75
N GLY A 59 23.52 -2.46 6.58
CA GLY A 59 24.11 -2.21 5.26
C GLY A 59 24.52 -0.74 5.02
N GLY A 60 24.15 0.19 5.91
CA GLY A 60 24.47 1.62 5.82
C GLY A 60 23.37 2.48 5.20
N THR A 61 22.31 1.87 4.73
CA THR A 61 21.08 2.52 4.25
C THR A 61 20.29 3.11 5.42
N THR A 62 19.64 4.26 5.19
CA THR A 62 18.73 4.86 6.17
C THR A 62 17.37 5.11 5.53
N TRP A 63 16.33 4.68 6.21
CA TRP A 63 14.95 5.01 5.91
C TRP A 63 14.43 6.07 6.88
N ARG A 64 13.66 7.02 6.35
CA ARG A 64 12.99 8.08 7.12
C ARG A 64 11.58 8.22 6.65
N MET A 65 10.64 8.38 7.58
CA MET A 65 9.22 8.61 7.31
C MET A 65 8.51 9.22 8.50
N CYS A 66 7.39 9.84 8.25
CA CYS A 66 6.42 10.20 9.26
C CYS A 66 5.34 9.13 9.35
N TRP A 67 4.71 9.00 10.50
CA TRP A 67 3.53 8.18 10.66
C TRP A 67 2.39 8.98 11.28
N ARG A 68 1.20 8.64 10.91
CA ARG A 68 -0.04 9.10 11.55
C ARG A 68 -1.08 7.99 11.51
N TYR A 69 -2.12 8.15 12.30
CA TYR A 69 -3.21 7.21 12.33
C TYR A 69 -4.49 7.87 11.80
N ASP A 70 -5.07 7.29 10.76
CA ASP A 70 -6.31 7.74 10.13
C ASP A 70 -7.49 6.95 10.69
N GLY A 71 -8.59 7.63 11.02
CA GLY A 71 -9.76 7.02 11.67
C GLY A 71 -10.51 5.97 10.84
N LYS A 72 -10.09 5.74 9.56
CA LYS A 72 -10.63 4.69 8.69
C LYS A 72 -9.55 3.79 8.13
N ALA A 73 -8.47 4.36 7.58
CA ALA A 73 -7.40 3.60 6.95
C ALA A 73 -6.41 2.97 7.94
N GLY A 74 -6.47 3.34 9.23
CA GLY A 74 -5.47 2.91 10.20
C GLY A 74 -4.13 3.62 9.99
N LEU A 75 -3.02 2.87 10.00
CA LEU A 75 -1.68 3.44 9.85
C LEU A 75 -1.47 4.03 8.45
N VAL A 76 -0.99 5.27 8.43
CA VAL A 76 -0.56 5.98 7.23
C VAL A 76 0.90 6.36 7.40
N LEU A 77 1.72 6.06 6.41
CA LEU A 77 3.10 6.49 6.35
C LEU A 77 3.24 7.61 5.32
N ASP A 78 3.79 8.73 5.76
CA ASP A 78 3.96 9.93 4.94
C ASP A 78 5.45 10.28 4.84
N ASP A 79 5.84 11.05 3.81
CA ASP A 79 7.19 11.56 3.58
C ASP A 79 8.29 10.50 3.57
N ILE A 80 8.00 9.35 2.97
CA ILE A 80 8.91 8.21 2.94
C ILE A 80 10.12 8.53 2.07
N SER A 81 11.32 8.45 2.68
CA SER A 81 12.60 8.77 2.05
C SER A 81 13.61 7.68 2.28
N TYR A 82 14.36 7.38 1.22
CA TYR A 82 15.42 6.40 1.14
C TYR A 82 16.77 7.10 1.00
N GLN A 83 17.69 6.81 1.89
CA GLN A 83 19.08 7.27 1.77
C GLN A 83 19.99 6.07 1.58
N PRO A 84 20.48 5.82 0.34
CA PRO A 84 21.43 4.76 0.06
C PRO A 84 22.73 4.93 0.84
N LYS A 85 23.45 3.82 1.06
CA LYS A 85 24.78 3.86 1.63
C LYS A 85 25.70 4.79 0.81
N GLY A 86 26.40 5.69 1.51
CA GLY A 86 27.35 6.61 0.87
C GLY A 86 26.73 7.86 0.23
N GLU A 87 25.41 7.96 0.19
CA GLU A 87 24.72 9.17 -0.25
C GLU A 87 24.54 10.15 0.94
N THR A 88 24.74 11.43 0.70
CA THR A 88 24.63 12.48 1.73
C THR A 88 23.20 12.99 1.91
N LYS A 89 22.35 12.80 0.90
CA LYS A 89 20.98 13.30 0.89
C LYS A 89 20.00 12.15 0.73
N PRO A 90 18.86 12.17 1.46
CA PRO A 90 17.78 11.22 1.22
C PRO A 90 17.09 11.51 -0.12
N ILE A 91 16.60 10.45 -0.75
CA ILE A 91 15.77 10.49 -1.95
C ILE A 91 14.33 10.29 -1.49
N LYS A 92 13.45 11.26 -1.72
CA LYS A 92 12.03 11.08 -1.44
C LYS A 92 11.44 10.08 -2.41
N VAL A 93 10.65 9.13 -1.88
CA VAL A 93 10.02 8.05 -2.65
C VAL A 93 8.52 8.23 -2.71
N LEU A 94 7.86 8.32 -1.56
CA LEU A 94 6.41 8.45 -1.46
C LEU A 94 6.05 9.67 -0.62
N ASN A 95 5.04 10.43 -1.05
CA ASN A 95 4.40 11.44 -0.22
C ASN A 95 3.54 10.76 0.84
N SER A 96 2.81 9.70 0.44
CA SER A 96 1.94 8.95 1.35
C SER A 96 1.72 7.53 0.85
N ALA A 97 1.62 6.58 1.78
CA ALA A 97 1.23 5.20 1.52
C ALA A 97 0.31 4.68 2.63
N ARG A 98 -0.78 4.00 2.24
CA ARG A 98 -1.76 3.45 3.18
C ARG A 98 -2.66 2.41 2.53
N LEU A 99 -3.41 1.69 3.35
CA LEU A 99 -4.54 0.91 2.85
C LEU A 99 -5.57 1.83 2.18
N GLY A 100 -6.11 1.37 1.07
CA GLY A 100 -7.17 2.04 0.32
C GLY A 100 -8.53 1.41 0.49
N GLN A 101 -8.63 0.13 0.83
CA GLN A 101 -9.82 -0.60 1.26
C GLN A 101 -9.44 -2.07 1.51
N ILE A 102 -10.22 -2.77 2.33
CA ILE A 102 -10.33 -4.23 2.35
C ILE A 102 -11.80 -4.55 2.07
N HIS A 103 -12.04 -5.19 0.92
CA HIS A 103 -13.39 -5.58 0.49
C HIS A 103 -13.53 -7.09 0.54
N VAL A 104 -14.53 -7.57 1.28
CA VAL A 104 -14.69 -8.99 1.62
C VAL A 104 -16.09 -9.47 1.24
N PRO A 105 -16.29 -10.01 0.01
CA PRO A 105 -17.51 -10.68 -0.39
C PRO A 105 -17.49 -12.14 0.03
N TYR A 106 -18.63 -12.64 0.54
CA TYR A 106 -18.84 -14.04 0.86
C TYR A 106 -19.44 -14.81 -0.32
N ASP A 107 -19.03 -16.07 -0.49
CA ASP A 107 -19.37 -16.88 -1.68
C ASP A 107 -20.85 -17.27 -1.73
N ASP A 108 -21.54 -17.31 -0.60
CA ASP A 108 -22.96 -17.57 -0.49
C ASP A 108 -23.85 -16.38 -0.88
N GLY A 109 -23.22 -15.21 -1.06
CA GLY A 109 -23.92 -13.96 -1.39
C GLY A 109 -24.65 -13.32 -0.19
N SER A 110 -24.39 -13.77 1.03
CA SER A 110 -25.02 -13.24 2.24
C SER A 110 -24.59 -11.80 2.52
N VAL A 111 -23.31 -11.49 2.39
CA VAL A 111 -22.74 -10.18 2.74
C VAL A 111 -21.54 -9.81 1.87
N GLU A 112 -21.28 -8.52 1.80
CA GLU A 112 -20.02 -7.93 1.36
C GLU A 112 -19.59 -6.86 2.37
N TYR A 113 -18.39 -6.97 2.89
CA TYR A 113 -17.85 -6.01 3.85
C TYR A 113 -16.86 -5.06 3.18
N ASP A 114 -16.91 -3.78 3.58
CA ASP A 114 -15.90 -2.76 3.29
C ASP A 114 -15.25 -2.36 4.61
N ASP A 115 -14.24 -3.09 5.06
CA ASP A 115 -13.73 -3.09 6.42
C ASP A 115 -13.27 -1.70 6.89
N LEU A 116 -12.57 -0.95 6.01
CA LEU A 116 -12.06 0.37 6.37
C LEU A 116 -13.18 1.41 6.54
N THR A 117 -14.18 1.37 5.66
CA THR A 117 -15.18 2.44 5.59
C THR A 117 -16.51 2.08 6.23
N GLY A 118 -16.79 0.80 6.41
CA GLY A 118 -18.05 0.27 6.93
C GLY A 118 -17.97 -0.39 8.30
N PHE A 119 -16.83 -1.01 8.64
CA PHE A 119 -16.73 -1.89 9.83
C PHE A 119 -15.66 -1.50 10.83
N GLY A 120 -15.18 -0.25 10.81
CA GLY A 120 -14.35 0.28 11.89
C GLY A 120 -12.95 -0.29 11.98
N PHE A 121 -12.34 -0.68 10.86
CA PHE A 121 -10.97 -1.20 10.82
C PHE A 121 -9.98 -0.42 11.70
N ALA A 122 -9.96 0.90 11.59
CA ALA A 122 -9.06 1.73 12.39
C ALA A 122 -9.41 1.73 13.88
N GLN A 123 -10.69 1.59 14.22
CA GLN A 123 -11.15 1.56 15.61
C GLN A 123 -10.76 0.26 16.32
N GLY A 124 -10.52 -0.80 15.53
CA GLY A 124 -10.09 -2.12 15.99
C GLY A 124 -8.59 -2.28 16.19
N LEU A 125 -7.80 -1.19 16.29
CA LEU A 125 -6.38 -1.29 16.57
C LEU A 125 -6.12 -2.05 17.87
N MET A 126 -5.24 -3.06 17.82
CA MET A 126 -4.93 -3.95 18.93
C MET A 126 -3.68 -3.53 19.68
N ASN A 127 -3.67 -3.77 21.02
CA ASN A 127 -2.44 -3.67 21.80
C ASN A 127 -1.51 -4.84 21.45
N LEU A 128 -0.24 -4.53 21.20
CA LEU A 128 0.80 -5.51 20.96
C LEU A 128 1.54 -5.85 22.26
N ALA A 129 1.75 -7.12 22.50
CA ALA A 129 2.66 -7.58 23.53
C ALA A 129 4.14 -7.43 23.07
N PRO A 130 5.12 -7.34 23.98
CA PRO A 130 6.53 -7.26 23.60
C PRO A 130 7.01 -8.41 22.70
N ALA A 131 6.46 -9.61 22.87
CA ALA A 131 6.77 -10.78 22.06
C ALA A 131 6.32 -10.63 20.60
N GLU A 132 5.32 -9.78 20.34
CA GLU A 132 4.80 -9.49 18.99
C GLU A 132 5.63 -8.41 18.28
N CYS A 133 6.58 -7.76 18.97
CA CYS A 133 7.50 -6.77 18.39
C CYS A 133 8.94 -7.07 18.82
N PRO A 134 9.48 -8.25 18.46
CA PRO A 134 10.77 -8.73 18.95
C PRO A 134 11.91 -7.81 18.52
N GLY A 135 12.71 -7.35 19.50
CA GLY A 135 13.84 -6.45 19.29
C GLY A 135 13.47 -5.04 18.81
N GLY A 136 12.21 -4.69 18.85
CA GLY A 136 11.68 -3.42 18.36
C GLY A 136 11.12 -2.50 19.44
N THR A 137 10.42 -1.47 18.99
CA THR A 137 9.75 -0.48 19.84
C THR A 137 8.27 -0.48 19.52
N ILE A 138 7.44 -0.56 20.56
CA ILE A 138 5.99 -0.40 20.45
C ILE A 138 5.63 1.04 20.84
N LYS A 139 5.05 1.78 19.90
CA LYS A 139 4.57 3.14 20.13
C LYS A 139 3.09 3.14 20.49
N THR A 140 2.70 4.09 21.35
CA THR A 140 1.30 4.36 21.64
C THR A 140 0.70 5.20 20.52
N VAL A 141 -0.44 4.75 20.02
CA VAL A 141 -1.25 5.38 19.00
C VAL A 141 -2.50 5.93 19.66
N LYS A 142 -2.83 7.19 19.38
CA LYS A 142 -4.10 7.78 19.82
C LYS A 142 -5.20 7.45 18.80
N VAL A 143 -6.23 6.73 19.24
CA VAL A 143 -7.39 6.33 18.44
C VAL A 143 -8.65 6.77 19.19
N PRO A 144 -9.12 8.00 18.99
CA PRO A 144 -10.24 8.55 19.78
C PRO A 144 -11.52 7.71 19.78
N GLU A 145 -11.77 7.02 18.68
CA GLU A 145 -12.94 6.16 18.49
C GLU A 145 -12.62 4.66 18.65
N ALA A 146 -11.50 4.32 19.33
CA ALA A 146 -11.14 2.91 19.58
C ALA A 146 -12.23 2.19 20.35
N TRP A 147 -12.42 0.91 20.05
CA TRP A 147 -13.43 0.09 20.75
C TRP A 147 -13.11 -0.18 22.21
N GLN A 148 -11.84 -0.05 22.59
CA GLN A 148 -11.41 -0.29 23.97
C GLN A 148 -10.81 1.00 24.59
N ASP A 149 -9.50 1.16 24.53
CA ASP A 149 -8.77 2.30 25.07
C ASP A 149 -8.30 3.21 23.92
N PRO A 150 -8.54 4.54 24.00
CA PRO A 150 -8.06 5.47 22.96
C PRO A 150 -6.54 5.56 22.86
N ASN A 151 -5.78 5.03 23.82
CA ASN A 151 -4.31 5.01 23.82
C ASN A 151 -3.80 3.57 23.63
N VAL A 152 -3.74 3.13 22.38
CA VAL A 152 -3.38 1.75 22.01
C VAL A 152 -1.87 1.63 21.81
N LYS A 153 -1.21 0.70 22.49
CA LYS A 153 0.19 0.31 22.21
C LYS A 153 0.25 -0.56 20.95
N GLY A 154 -0.01 0.01 19.77
CA GLY A 154 -0.36 -0.74 18.57
C GLY A 154 0.59 -0.56 17.38
N LEU A 155 1.60 0.31 17.43
CA LEU A 155 2.54 0.49 16.33
C LEU A 155 3.90 -0.11 16.67
N CYS A 156 4.28 -1.19 16.00
CA CYS A 156 5.61 -1.78 16.11
C CYS A 156 6.56 -1.24 15.05
N THR A 157 7.77 -0.90 15.46
CA THR A 157 8.92 -0.65 14.58
C THR A 157 10.07 -1.54 15.01
N THR A 158 10.55 -2.40 14.10
CA THR A 158 11.63 -3.35 14.38
C THR A 158 12.49 -3.59 13.16
N THR A 159 13.60 -4.31 13.29
CA THR A 159 14.40 -4.77 12.16
C THR A 159 14.46 -6.29 12.14
N ARG A 160 14.45 -6.87 10.95
CA ARG A 160 14.51 -8.32 10.75
C ARG A 160 15.57 -8.69 9.71
N ALA A 161 16.30 -9.78 9.96
CA ALA A 161 17.17 -10.37 8.96
C ALA A 161 16.32 -10.93 7.79
N ARG A 162 16.75 -10.64 6.54
CA ARG A 162 16.10 -11.10 5.32
C ARG A 162 16.88 -12.18 4.58
N GLY A 163 18.08 -12.50 5.04
CA GLY A 163 18.99 -13.41 4.34
C GLY A 163 19.93 -12.68 3.39
N HIS A 164 20.32 -13.33 2.29
CA HIS A 164 21.26 -12.75 1.34
C HIS A 164 20.70 -11.52 0.63
N ALA A 165 21.44 -10.40 0.69
CA ALA A 165 21.23 -9.25 -0.18
C ALA A 165 21.77 -9.52 -1.60
N TYR A 166 22.94 -10.14 -1.66
CA TYR A 166 23.56 -10.63 -2.90
C TYR A 166 24.59 -11.71 -2.61
N ARG A 167 24.92 -12.49 -3.63
CA ARG A 167 26.05 -13.42 -3.67
C ARG A 167 26.61 -13.45 -5.08
N MET A 168 27.94 -13.32 -5.21
CA MET A 168 28.65 -13.43 -6.48
C MET A 168 29.97 -14.16 -6.27
N GLN A 169 30.30 -15.12 -7.14
CA GLN A 169 31.63 -15.71 -7.22
C GLN A 169 32.60 -14.71 -7.85
N GLY A 170 33.72 -14.47 -7.20
CA GLY A 170 34.80 -13.67 -7.77
C GLY A 170 35.64 -14.44 -8.81
N ASP A 171 36.64 -13.77 -9.32
CA ASP A 171 37.52 -14.30 -10.40
C ASP A 171 38.35 -15.50 -9.97
N THR A 172 38.52 -15.71 -8.66
CA THR A 172 39.20 -16.87 -8.11
C THR A 172 38.22 -17.77 -7.38
N ALA A 173 38.48 -19.08 -7.40
CA ALA A 173 37.57 -20.08 -6.79
C ALA A 173 37.27 -19.85 -5.31
N ASN A 174 38.15 -19.19 -4.58
CA ASN A 174 38.02 -18.94 -3.14
C ASN A 174 37.45 -17.56 -2.80
N LYS A 175 37.20 -16.71 -3.79
CA LYS A 175 36.66 -15.36 -3.54
C LYS A 175 35.16 -15.30 -3.78
N VAL A 176 34.40 -15.12 -2.71
CA VAL A 176 32.95 -14.95 -2.76
C VAL A 176 32.58 -13.58 -2.20
N TYR A 177 31.87 -12.80 -3.00
CA TYR A 177 31.24 -11.56 -2.55
C TYR A 177 29.81 -11.86 -2.09
N GLN A 178 29.50 -11.52 -0.85
CA GLN A 178 28.17 -11.71 -0.29
C GLN A 178 27.85 -10.66 0.77
N ALA A 179 26.59 -10.38 0.95
CA ALA A 179 26.09 -9.57 2.04
C ALA A 179 24.77 -10.13 2.57
N GLN A 180 24.57 -9.98 3.88
CA GLN A 180 23.28 -10.23 4.51
C GLN A 180 22.48 -8.94 4.54
N SER A 181 21.19 -9.07 4.38
CA SER A 181 20.23 -7.98 4.30
C SER A 181 19.38 -7.89 5.56
N LYS A 182 18.89 -6.67 5.83
CA LYS A 182 17.90 -6.40 6.87
C LYS A 182 16.78 -5.53 6.34
N ASP A 183 15.58 -5.74 6.87
CA ASP A 183 14.41 -4.92 6.65
C ASP A 183 14.11 -4.11 7.92
N LEU A 184 13.72 -2.84 7.75
CA LEU A 184 12.93 -2.14 8.75
C LEU A 184 11.47 -2.58 8.55
N LEU A 185 10.85 -3.10 9.61
CA LEU A 185 9.42 -3.43 9.66
C LEU A 185 8.68 -2.36 10.43
N VAL A 186 7.56 -1.94 9.87
CA VAL A 186 6.58 -1.04 10.51
C VAL A 186 5.22 -1.68 10.34
N TYR A 187 4.52 -1.98 11.43
CA TYR A 187 3.23 -2.66 11.35
C TYR A 187 2.29 -2.37 12.51
N THR A 188 1.00 -2.61 12.24
CA THR A 188 -0.10 -2.60 13.19
C THR A 188 -0.92 -3.88 13.03
N VAL A 189 -1.67 -4.25 14.07
CA VAL A 189 -2.68 -5.31 14.02
C VAL A 189 -4.03 -4.68 14.31
N ASN A 190 -5.01 -4.92 13.43
CA ASN A 190 -6.35 -4.37 13.53
C ASN A 190 -7.38 -5.50 13.50
N GLN A 191 -8.29 -5.54 14.47
CA GLN A 191 -9.40 -6.49 14.48
C GLN A 191 -10.60 -5.92 13.73
N VAL A 192 -11.23 -6.74 12.89
CA VAL A 192 -12.52 -6.46 12.25
C VAL A 192 -13.39 -7.72 12.37
N GLY A 193 -14.43 -7.66 13.21
CA GLY A 193 -15.22 -8.83 13.52
C GLY A 193 -14.36 -9.96 14.10
N TRP A 194 -14.32 -11.08 13.43
CA TRP A 194 -13.56 -12.27 13.79
C TRP A 194 -12.17 -12.35 13.14
N TYR A 195 -11.86 -11.43 12.22
CA TYR A 195 -10.55 -11.33 11.57
C TYR A 195 -9.62 -10.36 12.29
N GLU A 196 -8.33 -10.66 12.26
CA GLU A 196 -7.24 -9.77 12.62
C GLU A 196 -6.36 -9.54 11.39
N TYR A 197 -6.12 -8.28 11.07
CA TYR A 197 -5.28 -7.88 9.95
C TYR A 197 -3.99 -7.27 10.42
N MET A 198 -2.86 -7.90 10.04
CA MET A 198 -1.53 -7.32 10.21
C MET A 198 -1.22 -6.47 8.98
N THR A 199 -1.18 -5.15 9.13
CA THR A 199 -0.76 -4.25 8.05
C THR A 199 0.72 -3.97 8.21
N GLU A 200 1.56 -4.49 7.30
CA GLU A 200 3.01 -4.49 7.42
C GLU A 200 3.69 -3.81 6.23
N TRP A 201 4.58 -2.86 6.52
CA TRP A 201 5.54 -2.30 5.57
C TRP A 201 6.93 -2.84 5.86
N ARG A 202 7.65 -3.24 4.81
CA ARG A 202 9.06 -3.66 4.87
C ARG A 202 9.90 -2.74 4.02
N PHE A 203 10.83 -2.05 4.65
CA PHE A 203 11.77 -1.15 3.99
C PHE A 203 13.13 -1.81 3.98
N GLN A 204 13.59 -2.18 2.78
CA GLN A 204 14.78 -3.00 2.58
C GLN A 204 16.02 -2.11 2.40
N ASP A 205 17.18 -2.67 2.66
CA ASP A 205 18.46 -1.95 2.56
C ASP A 205 18.88 -1.64 1.11
N ASP A 206 18.30 -2.29 0.11
CA ASP A 206 18.49 -2.00 -1.32
C ASP A 206 17.54 -0.94 -1.88
N GLY A 207 16.62 -0.42 -1.07
CA GLY A 207 15.63 0.58 -1.47
C GLY A 207 14.26 0.01 -1.85
N THR A 208 14.09 -1.29 -1.84
CA THR A 208 12.78 -1.94 -2.06
C THR A 208 11.84 -1.67 -0.90
N VAL A 209 10.56 -1.45 -1.21
CA VAL A 209 9.48 -1.38 -0.21
C VAL A 209 8.47 -2.46 -0.52
N THR A 210 8.19 -3.32 0.45
CA THR A 210 7.12 -4.32 0.36
C THR A 210 5.99 -3.95 1.30
N MET A 211 4.77 -4.08 0.83
CA MET A 211 3.52 -3.78 1.55
C MET A 211 2.69 -5.04 1.59
N ASN A 212 2.38 -5.51 2.81
CA ASN A 212 1.67 -6.76 3.04
C ASN A 212 0.47 -6.55 3.96
N VAL A 213 -0.54 -7.36 3.75
CA VAL A 213 -1.59 -7.63 4.74
C VAL A 213 -1.55 -9.12 5.07
N GLY A 214 -1.45 -9.42 6.36
CA GLY A 214 -1.66 -10.76 6.90
C GLY A 214 -3.05 -10.86 7.49
N ALA A 215 -3.87 -11.80 7.02
CA ALA A 215 -5.19 -12.09 7.56
C ALA A 215 -5.13 -13.34 8.42
N THR A 216 -5.68 -13.26 9.64
CA THR A 216 -5.71 -14.33 10.65
C THR A 216 -6.92 -14.16 11.57
N GLY A 217 -6.95 -14.82 12.71
CA GLY A 217 -8.04 -14.79 13.67
C GLY A 217 -8.87 -16.06 13.63
N SER A 218 -10.14 -15.95 13.31
CA SER A 218 -11.03 -17.11 13.16
C SER A 218 -11.98 -16.94 11.97
N LEU A 219 -12.52 -18.04 11.47
CA LEU A 219 -13.69 -17.98 10.61
C LEU A 219 -14.89 -17.49 11.41
N SER A 220 -15.85 -16.83 10.76
CA SER A 220 -17.11 -16.49 11.39
C SER A 220 -17.78 -17.75 11.91
N PHE A 221 -18.32 -17.69 13.11
CA PHE A 221 -19.10 -18.80 13.65
C PHE A 221 -20.42 -19.03 12.89
N GLU A 222 -20.90 -18.02 12.17
CA GLU A 222 -22.06 -18.11 11.28
C GLU A 222 -21.70 -18.80 9.96
N ASP A 223 -20.44 -18.78 9.57
CA ASP A 223 -19.95 -19.39 8.33
C ASP A 223 -19.89 -20.92 8.39
N TYR A 224 -20.04 -21.51 9.58
CA TYR A 224 -20.06 -22.96 9.73
C TYR A 224 -21.42 -23.60 9.37
N ASP A 225 -22.37 -22.81 8.89
CA ASP A 225 -23.64 -23.32 8.39
C ASP A 225 -23.50 -23.73 6.91
N ALA A 226 -23.77 -25.00 6.66
CA ALA A 226 -23.72 -25.58 5.33
C ALA A 226 -25.11 -25.86 4.75
N GLY A 227 -26.15 -25.37 5.37
CA GLY A 227 -27.54 -25.63 4.97
C GLY A 227 -27.87 -25.12 3.56
N ASP A 228 -27.14 -24.11 3.08
CA ASP A 228 -27.26 -23.53 1.74
C ASP A 228 -26.55 -24.31 0.62
N GLY A 229 -25.78 -25.37 0.96
CA GLY A 229 -25.00 -26.16 0.03
C GLY A 229 -23.73 -25.50 -0.54
N ARG A 230 -23.30 -24.35 -0.03
CA ARG A 230 -22.13 -23.57 -0.51
C ARG A 230 -20.88 -23.69 0.35
N GLY A 231 -21.00 -24.33 1.53
CA GLY A 231 -19.87 -24.51 2.43
C GLY A 231 -18.87 -25.54 1.93
N TRP A 232 -17.57 -25.27 2.18
CA TRP A 232 -16.48 -26.22 1.99
C TRP A 232 -16.31 -27.12 3.21
N PRO A 233 -15.88 -28.38 3.02
CA PRO A 233 -15.61 -29.30 4.13
C PRO A 233 -14.51 -28.74 5.06
N ILE A 234 -14.81 -28.74 6.36
CA ILE A 234 -13.89 -28.33 7.41
C ILE A 234 -14.27 -29.07 8.71
N GLY A 235 -13.33 -29.79 9.29
CA GLY A 235 -13.60 -30.56 10.50
C GLY A 235 -14.62 -31.69 10.34
N LYS A 236 -15.30 -32.01 11.45
CA LYS A 236 -16.33 -33.05 11.55
C LYS A 236 -17.50 -32.62 12.42
N GLY A 237 -18.68 -33.25 12.24
CA GLY A 237 -19.87 -32.99 13.06
C GLY A 237 -20.73 -31.85 12.50
N ASP A 238 -21.38 -31.12 13.38
CA ASP A 238 -22.36 -30.08 13.02
C ASP A 238 -21.75 -28.89 12.30
N ARG A 239 -20.42 -28.71 12.42
CA ARG A 239 -19.66 -27.63 11.78
C ARG A 239 -18.67 -28.20 10.76
N ALA A 240 -19.12 -29.15 9.96
CA ALA A 240 -18.30 -29.85 9.00
C ALA A 240 -18.11 -29.08 7.67
N LYS A 241 -18.63 -27.89 7.56
CA LYS A 241 -18.51 -27.02 6.38
C LYS A 241 -18.45 -25.57 6.78
N ALA A 242 -17.69 -24.77 6.03
CA ALA A 242 -17.59 -23.34 6.23
C ALA A 242 -17.72 -22.58 4.92
N THR A 243 -18.33 -21.40 4.95
CA THR A 243 -18.48 -20.52 3.79
C THR A 243 -17.14 -19.88 3.46
N SER A 244 -16.76 -19.95 2.19
CA SER A 244 -15.58 -19.29 1.65
C SER A 244 -15.86 -17.82 1.33
N HIS A 245 -14.82 -17.02 1.19
CA HIS A 245 -14.93 -15.60 0.88
C HIS A 245 -13.63 -15.08 0.23
N SER A 246 -13.69 -13.89 -0.34
CA SER A 246 -12.51 -13.26 -0.94
C SER A 246 -12.08 -12.04 -0.13
N HIS A 247 -10.76 -11.82 -0.01
CA HIS A 247 -10.21 -10.57 0.47
C HIS A 247 -9.64 -9.79 -0.71
N ASN A 248 -10.11 -8.57 -0.95
CA ASN A 248 -9.58 -7.66 -1.95
C ASN A 248 -8.96 -6.47 -1.22
N VAL A 249 -7.64 -6.45 -1.14
CA VAL A 249 -6.89 -5.46 -0.38
C VAL A 249 -6.36 -4.40 -1.33
N PHE A 250 -6.82 -3.17 -1.18
CA PHE A 250 -6.34 -2.03 -1.95
C PHE A 250 -5.32 -1.24 -1.15
N TRP A 251 -4.23 -0.89 -1.83
CA TRP A 251 -3.25 0.05 -1.35
C TRP A 251 -3.30 1.32 -2.19
N ARG A 252 -3.18 2.48 -1.53
CA ARG A 252 -3.11 3.79 -2.19
C ARG A 252 -1.75 4.39 -1.97
N LEU A 253 -1.04 4.65 -3.08
CA LEU A 253 0.30 5.22 -3.10
C LEU A 253 0.26 6.59 -3.79
N ASP A 254 0.78 7.58 -3.10
CA ASP A 254 1.08 8.90 -3.65
C ASP A 254 2.60 9.02 -3.78
N PHE A 255 3.11 8.87 -5.00
CA PHE A 255 4.55 8.96 -5.25
C PHE A 255 5.00 10.42 -5.22
N GLY A 256 6.11 10.66 -4.52
CA GLY A 256 6.74 11.96 -4.41
C GLY A 256 8.21 11.92 -4.83
N LEU A 257 8.53 11.20 -5.90
CA LEU A 257 9.91 10.97 -6.31
C LEU A 257 10.69 12.28 -6.46
N ASP A 258 11.81 12.36 -5.74
CA ASP A 258 12.67 13.56 -5.68
C ASP A 258 11.93 14.86 -5.28
N GLY A 259 10.83 14.72 -4.51
CA GLY A 259 10.02 15.83 -4.03
C GLY A 259 8.98 16.36 -5.03
N SER A 260 8.79 15.71 -6.16
CA SER A 260 7.82 16.12 -7.18
C SER A 260 6.58 15.23 -7.16
N THR A 261 5.40 15.82 -7.32
CA THR A 261 4.15 15.10 -7.57
C THR A 261 3.91 14.84 -9.06
N LYS A 262 4.64 15.54 -9.95
CA LYS A 262 4.50 15.43 -11.42
C LYS A 262 5.23 14.22 -12.00
N ASN A 263 5.17 13.07 -11.30
CA ASN A 263 5.77 11.84 -11.77
C ASN A 263 4.99 11.31 -12.99
N ARG A 264 5.61 10.47 -13.78
CA ARG A 264 4.95 9.85 -14.94
C ARG A 264 4.87 8.35 -14.78
N VAL A 265 3.77 7.78 -15.21
CA VAL A 265 3.59 6.33 -15.31
C VAL A 265 4.12 5.86 -16.66
N GLU A 266 4.94 4.82 -16.65
CA GLU A 266 5.36 4.09 -17.85
C GLU A 266 4.91 2.64 -17.76
N GLN A 267 4.36 2.12 -18.87
CA GLN A 267 3.98 0.73 -19.04
C GLN A 267 4.97 0.03 -19.97
N TYR A 268 5.39 -1.14 -19.56
CA TYR A 268 6.28 -2.02 -20.31
C TYR A 268 5.49 -3.23 -20.79
N ASP A 269 5.53 -3.48 -22.08
CA ASP A 269 4.95 -4.65 -22.72
C ASP A 269 6.05 -5.38 -23.50
N SER A 270 6.12 -6.71 -23.37
CA SER A 270 7.06 -7.52 -24.13
C SER A 270 6.32 -8.54 -24.98
N THR A 271 6.76 -8.70 -26.19
CA THR A 271 6.27 -9.70 -27.14
C THR A 271 7.39 -10.68 -27.48
N VAL A 272 7.03 -11.94 -27.62
CA VAL A 272 7.96 -13.01 -27.99
C VAL A 272 7.67 -13.41 -29.42
N THR A 273 8.71 -13.44 -30.26
CA THR A 273 8.63 -13.88 -31.64
C THR A 273 9.32 -15.24 -31.81
N ALA A 274 8.79 -16.06 -32.73
CA ALA A 274 9.45 -17.32 -33.06
C ALA A 274 10.91 -17.08 -33.48
N PRO A 275 11.82 -18.04 -33.22
CA PRO A 275 13.19 -17.92 -33.63
C PRO A 275 13.28 -17.91 -35.17
N ALA A 276 14.09 -17.00 -35.71
CA ALA A 276 14.46 -16.99 -37.12
C ALA A 276 15.56 -18.00 -37.41
N ALA A 277 15.83 -18.26 -38.69
CA ALA A 277 16.91 -19.15 -39.07
C ALA A 277 18.24 -18.67 -38.45
N GLY A 278 18.91 -19.55 -37.73
CA GLY A 278 20.16 -19.27 -37.00
C GLY A 278 19.99 -18.81 -35.55
N ASP A 279 18.79 -18.50 -35.12
CA ASP A 279 18.52 -18.19 -33.70
C ASP A 279 18.46 -19.48 -32.87
N ARG A 280 19.00 -19.44 -31.66
CA ARG A 280 18.94 -20.57 -30.70
C ARG A 280 17.70 -20.55 -29.83
N ALA A 281 16.99 -19.43 -29.76
CA ALA A 281 15.82 -19.22 -28.92
C ALA A 281 14.89 -18.14 -29.50
N PRO A 282 13.62 -18.09 -29.08
CA PRO A 282 12.74 -16.98 -29.40
C PRO A 282 13.32 -15.64 -28.96
N LYS A 283 13.04 -14.58 -29.73
CA LYS A 283 13.43 -13.21 -29.41
C LYS A 283 12.33 -12.49 -28.67
N THR A 284 12.71 -11.72 -27.67
CA THR A 284 11.79 -10.86 -26.92
C THR A 284 12.04 -9.40 -27.28
N LYS A 285 10.97 -8.70 -27.64
CA LYS A 285 10.99 -7.24 -27.86
C LYS A 285 10.15 -6.57 -26.79
N THR A 286 10.78 -5.67 -26.05
CA THR A 286 10.10 -4.84 -25.04
C THR A 286 9.80 -3.45 -25.61
N THR A 287 8.59 -2.97 -25.40
CA THR A 287 8.13 -1.62 -25.75
C THR A 287 7.77 -0.89 -24.47
N VAL A 288 8.01 0.42 -24.46
CA VAL A 288 7.69 1.30 -23.34
C VAL A 288 6.70 2.34 -23.81
N SER A 289 5.59 2.45 -23.11
CA SER A 289 4.54 3.42 -23.40
C SER A 289 4.35 4.36 -22.20
N LYS A 290 4.25 5.67 -22.48
CA LYS A 290 3.86 6.64 -21.45
C LYS A 290 2.34 6.54 -21.23
N VAL A 291 1.95 6.31 -19.99
CA VAL A 291 0.55 6.37 -19.57
C VAL A 291 0.24 7.81 -19.19
N GLY A 292 -0.34 8.54 -20.13
CA GLY A 292 -0.64 9.98 -19.97
C GLY A 292 -2.05 10.27 -19.47
N LYS A 293 -2.90 9.26 -19.39
CA LYS A 293 -4.29 9.33 -18.92
C LYS A 293 -4.54 8.26 -17.89
N GLU A 294 -5.59 8.46 -17.10
CA GLU A 294 -6.05 7.45 -16.14
C GLU A 294 -6.21 6.08 -16.78
N LEU A 295 -5.84 5.04 -16.05
CA LEU A 295 -5.77 3.69 -16.55
C LEU A 295 -6.14 2.68 -15.46
N ALA A 296 -6.95 1.69 -15.82
CA ALA A 296 -7.07 0.41 -15.12
C ALA A 296 -6.22 -0.62 -15.87
N GLY A 297 -5.32 -1.31 -15.16
CA GLY A 297 -4.32 -2.17 -15.77
C GLY A 297 -4.24 -3.55 -15.13
N ASP A 298 -3.97 -4.56 -15.99
CA ASP A 298 -3.74 -5.95 -15.57
C ASP A 298 -2.31 -6.35 -15.87
N ALA A 299 -1.64 -6.95 -14.88
CA ALA A 299 -0.40 -7.65 -15.07
C ALA A 299 -0.67 -8.86 -15.98
N LYS A 300 -0.01 -8.90 -17.12
CA LYS A 300 -0.06 -10.00 -18.09
C LYS A 300 1.34 -10.57 -18.27
N ALA A 301 1.47 -11.62 -19.05
CA ALA A 301 2.78 -12.11 -19.45
C ALA A 301 3.65 -10.93 -19.93
N TYR A 302 4.70 -10.64 -19.20
CA TYR A 302 5.64 -9.54 -19.43
C TYR A 302 5.08 -8.12 -19.43
N ARG A 303 3.90 -7.83 -18.88
CA ARG A 303 3.43 -6.47 -18.61
C ARG A 303 3.73 -6.05 -17.19
N TRP A 304 4.30 -4.84 -17.04
CA TRP A 304 4.54 -4.20 -15.75
C TRP A 304 4.59 -2.67 -15.89
N TRP A 305 4.63 -1.96 -14.77
CA TRP A 305 4.61 -0.50 -14.73
C TRP A 305 5.71 0.02 -13.80
N ARG A 306 6.14 1.25 -14.09
CA ARG A 306 6.95 2.01 -13.15
C ARG A 306 6.46 3.44 -13.00
N MET A 307 6.68 4.01 -11.82
CA MET A 307 6.56 5.42 -11.56
C MET A 307 7.92 6.06 -11.75
N VAL A 308 8.02 7.06 -12.64
CA VAL A 308 9.29 7.69 -13.03
C VAL A 308 9.31 9.13 -12.56
N SER A 309 10.41 9.52 -11.91
CA SER A 309 10.64 10.89 -11.46
C SER A 309 10.60 11.90 -12.61
N ALA A 310 9.92 13.02 -12.37
CA ALA A 310 9.90 14.13 -13.34
C ALA A 310 11.24 14.90 -13.39
N THR A 311 11.99 14.90 -12.29
CA THR A 311 13.14 15.80 -12.10
C THR A 311 14.42 15.08 -11.69
N GLY A 312 14.31 14.01 -10.91
CA GLY A 312 15.45 13.33 -10.31
C GLY A 312 16.13 12.37 -11.27
N LYS A 313 17.47 12.40 -11.24
CA LYS A 313 18.32 11.45 -11.98
C LYS A 313 19.35 10.83 -11.05
N ASN A 314 19.79 9.62 -11.34
CA ASN A 314 20.94 9.02 -10.70
C ASN A 314 22.26 9.62 -11.23
N LYS A 315 23.39 9.13 -10.72
CA LYS A 315 24.73 9.62 -11.14
C LYS A 315 25.06 9.35 -12.59
N ASP A 316 24.39 8.38 -13.23
CA ASP A 316 24.59 8.04 -14.64
C ASP A 316 23.64 8.83 -15.57
N GLY A 317 22.83 9.71 -15.01
CA GLY A 317 21.88 10.56 -15.75
C GLY A 317 20.54 9.89 -16.08
N HIS A 318 20.29 8.68 -15.59
CA HIS A 318 19.01 7.99 -15.77
C HIS A 318 17.96 8.53 -14.79
N ALA A 319 16.73 8.69 -15.27
CA ALA A 319 15.62 9.12 -14.43
C ALA A 319 15.31 8.06 -13.37
N ARG A 320 15.28 8.48 -12.10
CA ARG A 320 14.93 7.58 -11.00
C ARG A 320 13.50 7.09 -11.12
N SER A 321 13.26 5.85 -10.76
CA SER A 321 11.94 5.28 -10.81
C SER A 321 11.77 4.13 -9.83
N TYR A 322 10.50 3.74 -9.61
CA TYR A 322 10.12 2.55 -8.88
C TYR A 322 9.20 1.69 -9.74
N GLU A 323 9.58 0.43 -9.89
CA GLU A 323 8.78 -0.60 -10.55
C GLU A 323 7.72 -1.12 -9.58
N ILE A 324 6.49 -1.28 -10.06
CA ILE A 324 5.40 -1.89 -9.30
C ILE A 324 5.41 -3.39 -9.62
N VAL A 325 5.65 -4.21 -8.60
CA VAL A 325 5.70 -5.67 -8.71
C VAL A 325 4.51 -6.25 -7.95
N PRO A 326 3.41 -6.56 -8.65
CA PRO A 326 2.27 -7.23 -8.03
C PRO A 326 2.71 -8.57 -7.44
N GLY A 327 2.16 -8.91 -6.27
CA GLY A 327 2.30 -10.24 -5.69
C GLY A 327 1.41 -11.27 -6.41
N ALA A 328 1.43 -12.49 -5.93
CA ALA A 328 0.41 -13.47 -6.31
C ALA A 328 -0.96 -12.95 -5.86
N THR A 329 -1.93 -12.90 -6.77
CA THR A 329 -3.25 -12.35 -6.50
C THR A 329 -4.32 -13.13 -7.26
N THR A 330 -5.47 -13.35 -6.60
CA THR A 330 -6.70 -13.79 -7.25
C THR A 330 -7.72 -12.67 -7.11
N LYS A 331 -8.17 -12.16 -8.26
CA LYS A 331 -9.09 -11.03 -8.32
C LYS A 331 -10.53 -11.50 -8.24
N TYR A 332 -11.31 -10.91 -7.36
CA TYR A 332 -12.74 -11.19 -7.29
C TYR A 332 -13.45 -10.62 -8.52
N PRO A 333 -14.14 -11.46 -9.33
CA PRO A 333 -14.75 -10.99 -10.58
C PRO A 333 -16.10 -10.30 -10.39
N GLY A 334 -16.68 -10.37 -9.18
CA GLY A 334 -18.06 -9.96 -8.91
C GLY A 334 -18.28 -8.45 -8.85
N ARG A 335 -17.22 -7.63 -8.74
CA ARG A 335 -17.29 -6.18 -8.72
C ARG A 335 -16.33 -5.57 -9.73
N ASN A 336 -16.70 -4.48 -10.39
CA ASN A 336 -15.84 -3.87 -11.42
C ASN A 336 -14.54 -3.31 -10.83
N PHE A 337 -14.60 -2.71 -9.64
CA PHE A 337 -13.41 -2.16 -9.00
C PHE A 337 -12.41 -3.22 -8.53
N THR A 338 -12.79 -4.50 -8.41
CA THR A 338 -11.88 -5.58 -8.02
C THR A 338 -11.22 -6.31 -9.19
N LYS A 339 -11.60 -6.00 -10.43
CA LYS A 339 -11.16 -6.76 -11.63
C LYS A 339 -9.74 -6.51 -12.09
N HIS A 340 -9.14 -5.38 -11.71
CA HIS A 340 -7.82 -4.98 -12.19
C HIS A 340 -6.77 -5.01 -11.09
N ASP A 341 -5.52 -5.26 -11.47
CA ASP A 341 -4.38 -5.32 -10.54
C ASP A 341 -3.94 -3.94 -10.08
N VAL A 342 -4.01 -2.96 -10.99
CA VAL A 342 -3.62 -1.58 -10.70
C VAL A 342 -4.60 -0.58 -11.30
N TYR A 343 -4.70 0.58 -10.64
CA TYR A 343 -5.35 1.76 -11.19
C TYR A 343 -4.42 2.95 -11.05
N PHE A 344 -4.37 3.79 -12.05
CA PHE A 344 -3.72 5.09 -12.03
C PHE A 344 -4.79 6.14 -12.23
N THR A 345 -5.00 6.97 -11.21
CA THR A 345 -5.98 8.07 -11.24
C THR A 345 -5.26 9.40 -11.07
N GLU A 346 -5.82 10.48 -11.59
CA GLU A 346 -5.37 11.82 -11.23
C GLU A 346 -5.70 12.08 -9.75
N TYR A 347 -4.86 12.83 -9.04
CA TYR A 347 -5.09 13.14 -7.65
C TYR A 347 -6.39 13.91 -7.44
N ASP A 348 -7.27 13.37 -6.62
CA ASP A 348 -8.38 14.08 -6.01
C ASP A 348 -8.36 13.90 -4.48
N LYS A 349 -8.56 15.02 -3.75
CA LYS A 349 -8.52 15.02 -2.27
C LYS A 349 -9.62 14.19 -1.64
N CYS A 350 -10.74 13.95 -2.34
CA CYS A 350 -11.85 13.19 -1.84
C CYS A 350 -11.75 11.69 -2.16
N GLU A 351 -10.97 11.29 -3.16
CA GLU A 351 -10.76 9.90 -3.57
C GLU A 351 -9.78 9.18 -2.65
N LYS A 352 -10.28 8.82 -1.48
CA LYS A 352 -9.46 8.25 -0.41
C LYS A 352 -9.52 6.73 -0.32
N PHE A 353 -10.63 6.11 -0.73
CA PHE A 353 -10.89 4.68 -0.58
C PHE A 353 -11.37 4.09 -1.89
N ALA A 354 -10.84 2.92 -2.25
CA ALA A 354 -11.09 2.28 -3.56
C ALA A 354 -12.55 1.95 -3.83
N THR A 355 -13.34 1.75 -2.79
CA THR A 355 -14.81 1.65 -2.85
C THR A 355 -15.45 2.21 -1.58
N ASN A 356 -16.76 2.41 -1.60
CA ASN A 356 -17.55 2.97 -0.49
C ASN A 356 -16.90 4.24 0.09
N ASN A 357 -16.43 5.12 -0.82
CA ASN A 357 -15.68 6.30 -0.44
C ASN A 357 -16.62 7.40 0.09
N PRO A 358 -16.60 7.72 1.40
CA PRO A 358 -17.50 8.70 1.98
C PRO A 358 -17.06 10.16 1.76
N GLY A 359 -15.82 10.37 1.28
CA GLY A 359 -15.18 11.70 1.26
C GLY A 359 -15.61 12.60 0.13
N CYS A 360 -16.23 12.05 -0.93
CA CYS A 360 -16.68 12.80 -2.08
C CYS A 360 -18.16 13.20 -1.93
N GLY A 361 -18.51 14.38 -2.42
CA GLY A 361 -19.88 14.90 -2.35
C GLY A 361 -20.91 14.04 -3.12
N ASN A 362 -22.19 14.41 -2.99
CA ASN A 362 -23.26 13.75 -3.71
C ASN A 362 -23.04 13.84 -5.23
N GLY A 363 -23.25 12.73 -5.92
CA GLY A 363 -23.05 12.64 -7.38
C GLY A 363 -21.64 12.26 -7.82
N HIS A 364 -20.63 12.35 -6.95
CA HIS A 364 -19.29 11.82 -7.25
C HIS A 364 -19.29 10.29 -7.16
N PRO A 365 -18.71 9.57 -8.14
CA PRO A 365 -18.59 8.13 -8.07
C PRO A 365 -17.78 7.69 -6.84
N LYS A 366 -18.17 6.56 -6.25
CA LYS A 366 -17.61 6.11 -4.96
C LYS A 366 -16.59 4.97 -5.09
N SER A 367 -16.18 4.62 -6.29
CA SER A 367 -15.24 3.51 -6.51
C SER A 367 -14.21 3.83 -7.60
N VAL A 368 -13.02 3.22 -7.46
CA VAL A 368 -11.84 3.50 -8.28
C VAL A 368 -12.05 3.18 -9.77
N ASP A 369 -12.85 2.17 -10.11
CA ASP A 369 -13.20 1.84 -11.50
C ASP A 369 -14.01 2.95 -12.20
N LYS A 370 -14.72 3.78 -11.43
CA LYS A 370 -15.51 4.89 -11.93
C LYS A 370 -14.72 6.19 -12.01
N TRP A 371 -13.58 6.29 -11.32
CA TRP A 371 -12.71 7.45 -11.38
C TRP A 371 -11.81 7.42 -12.61
N VAL A 372 -11.53 6.25 -13.18
CA VAL A 372 -10.78 6.12 -14.43
C VAL A 372 -11.63 6.67 -15.58
N GLY A 373 -11.74 7.99 -15.64
CA GLY A 373 -12.56 8.75 -16.60
C GLY A 373 -11.78 9.30 -17.80
N GLY A 374 -10.47 9.02 -17.88
CA GLY A 374 -9.61 9.47 -18.97
C GLY A 374 -9.01 10.86 -18.75
N GLN A 375 -9.00 11.37 -17.52
CA GLN A 375 -8.28 12.59 -17.15
C GLN A 375 -6.77 12.43 -17.41
N ASN A 376 -6.10 13.55 -17.68
CA ASN A 376 -4.66 13.56 -17.85
C ASN A 376 -3.98 13.35 -16.50
N LEU A 377 -2.99 12.47 -16.46
CA LEU A 377 -2.18 12.23 -15.27
C LEU A 377 -1.10 13.31 -15.15
N THR A 378 -1.31 14.24 -14.22
CA THR A 378 -0.36 15.30 -13.83
C THR A 378 0.18 15.07 -12.42
N HIS A 379 -0.62 14.49 -11.54
CA HIS A 379 -0.27 13.98 -10.24
C HIS A 379 -0.86 12.57 -10.07
N PRO A 380 -0.23 11.54 -10.65
CA PRO A 380 -0.78 10.20 -10.64
C PRO A 380 -0.78 9.57 -9.24
N ILE A 381 -1.94 9.10 -8.83
CA ILE A 381 -2.12 8.22 -7.69
C ILE A 381 -2.15 6.78 -8.18
N THR A 382 -1.41 5.92 -7.52
CA THR A 382 -1.38 4.49 -7.81
C THR A 382 -2.21 3.73 -6.79
N TRP A 383 -3.14 2.93 -7.29
CA TRP A 383 -3.87 1.95 -6.52
C TRP A 383 -3.41 0.56 -6.91
N VAL A 384 -3.06 -0.26 -5.93
CA VAL A 384 -2.68 -1.67 -6.15
C VAL A 384 -3.68 -2.54 -5.44
N ASN A 385 -4.31 -3.44 -6.19
CA ASN A 385 -5.26 -4.42 -5.69
C ASN A 385 -4.53 -5.76 -5.55
N VAL A 386 -4.43 -6.25 -4.33
CA VAL A 386 -3.95 -7.61 -4.04
C VAL A 386 -5.06 -8.36 -3.33
N GLY A 387 -5.37 -9.55 -3.81
CA GLY A 387 -6.48 -10.30 -3.28
C GLY A 387 -6.20 -11.80 -3.21
N PHE A 388 -6.97 -12.49 -2.40
CA PHE A 388 -7.00 -13.93 -2.38
C PHE A 388 -8.42 -14.43 -2.14
N HIS A 389 -8.74 -15.54 -2.77
CA HIS A 389 -9.97 -16.28 -2.49
C HIS A 389 -9.66 -17.26 -1.37
N HIS A 390 -10.23 -17.02 -0.20
CA HIS A 390 -10.08 -17.87 0.97
C HIS A 390 -11.12 -18.99 0.92
N ILE A 391 -10.74 -20.10 0.30
CA ILE A 391 -11.50 -21.34 0.38
C ILE A 391 -11.18 -21.98 1.73
N ALA A 392 -12.20 -22.15 2.57
CA ALA A 392 -12.05 -22.71 3.90
C ALA A 392 -11.44 -24.12 3.89
N ARG A 393 -10.60 -24.45 4.85
CA ARG A 393 -9.90 -25.73 5.02
C ARG A 393 -9.72 -26.06 6.50
N ASP A 394 -9.33 -27.30 6.79
CA ASP A 394 -9.19 -27.78 8.18
C ASP A 394 -8.23 -26.93 9.04
N GLU A 395 -7.16 -26.40 8.43
CA GLU A 395 -6.19 -25.57 9.14
C GLU A 395 -6.72 -24.19 9.52
N ASP A 396 -7.86 -23.77 8.97
CA ASP A 396 -8.46 -22.45 9.28
C ASP A 396 -9.33 -22.48 10.55
N GLN A 397 -9.40 -23.62 11.23
CA GLN A 397 -9.97 -23.68 12.57
C GLN A 397 -9.09 -22.88 13.54
N GLN A 398 -9.72 -22.08 14.40
CA GLN A 398 -9.07 -21.06 15.21
C GLN A 398 -7.95 -21.57 16.13
N PRO A 399 -6.82 -20.85 16.21
CA PRO A 399 -6.51 -19.65 15.41
C PRO A 399 -6.08 -20.04 13.98
N MET A 400 -6.53 -19.27 13.00
CA MET A 400 -6.10 -19.49 11.61
C MET A 400 -4.62 -19.18 11.41
N PRO A 401 -3.88 -19.96 10.58
CA PRO A 401 -2.58 -19.53 10.10
C PRO A 401 -2.67 -18.18 9.37
N VAL A 402 -1.63 -17.34 9.51
CA VAL A 402 -1.63 -16.04 8.83
C VAL A 402 -1.53 -16.23 7.32
N HIS A 403 -2.52 -15.74 6.59
CA HIS A 403 -2.48 -15.65 5.14
C HIS A 403 -1.92 -14.29 4.71
N TRP A 404 -0.73 -14.29 4.10
CA TRP A 404 -0.06 -13.07 3.65
C TRP A 404 -0.34 -12.77 2.19
N GLN A 405 -0.74 -11.53 1.91
CA GLN A 405 -0.86 -10.97 0.58
C GLN A 405 -0.19 -9.61 0.52
N GLY A 406 0.46 -9.32 -0.61
CA GLY A 406 1.15 -8.05 -0.76
C GLY A 406 1.78 -7.87 -2.12
N PHE A 407 2.47 -6.75 -2.26
CA PHE A 407 3.21 -6.36 -3.45
C PHE A 407 4.47 -5.59 -3.06
N SER A 408 5.33 -5.34 -4.01
CA SER A 408 6.54 -4.56 -3.79
C SER A 408 6.66 -3.41 -4.80
N ILE A 409 7.33 -2.34 -4.37
CA ILE A 409 7.90 -1.36 -5.29
C ILE A 409 9.41 -1.48 -5.24
N LEU A 410 10.02 -1.73 -6.41
CA LEU A 410 11.45 -1.95 -6.55
C LEU A 410 12.15 -0.74 -7.15
N PRO A 411 13.29 -0.30 -6.59
CA PRO A 411 14.06 0.79 -7.19
C PRO A 411 14.57 0.37 -8.58
N ARG A 412 14.36 1.24 -9.55
CA ARG A 412 14.91 1.13 -10.89
C ARG A 412 15.58 2.45 -11.26
N ASP A 413 16.87 2.39 -11.49
CA ASP A 413 17.71 3.58 -11.75
C ASP A 413 17.71 4.62 -10.60
N VAL A 414 17.32 4.21 -9.38
CA VAL A 414 17.36 5.10 -8.19
C VAL A 414 18.79 5.43 -7.81
N THR A 415 19.67 4.43 -7.87
CA THR A 415 21.11 4.54 -7.71
C THR A 415 21.79 4.11 -9.00
N ALA A 416 23.06 4.53 -9.21
CA ALA A 416 23.83 4.17 -10.39
C ALA A 416 24.31 2.72 -10.37
N MET A 417 24.25 2.05 -9.22
CA MET A 417 24.61 0.64 -9.02
C MET A 417 23.88 0.09 -7.79
N ASN A 418 24.00 -1.20 -7.55
CA ASN A 418 23.53 -1.77 -6.29
C ASN A 418 24.17 -1.03 -5.09
N PRO A 419 23.38 -0.39 -4.22
CA PRO A 419 23.89 0.43 -3.10
C PRO A 419 24.72 -0.36 -2.09
N LEU A 420 24.61 -1.67 -2.10
CA LEU A 420 25.37 -2.59 -1.24
C LEU A 420 26.66 -3.12 -1.86
N THR A 421 26.95 -2.73 -3.11
CA THR A 421 28.16 -3.17 -3.83
C THR A 421 29.42 -2.92 -3.01
N PRO A 422 30.32 -3.91 -2.86
CA PRO A 422 31.63 -3.70 -2.29
C PRO A 422 32.44 -2.66 -3.09
N SER A 423 33.20 -1.82 -2.39
CA SER A 423 33.96 -0.73 -3.03
C SER A 423 34.91 -1.22 -4.14
N GLU A 424 35.48 -2.40 -3.95
CA GLU A 424 36.39 -3.04 -4.90
C GLU A 424 35.72 -3.47 -6.24
N LEU A 425 34.39 -3.59 -6.25
CA LEU A 425 33.61 -3.93 -7.46
C LEU A 425 32.90 -2.73 -8.08
N ALA A 426 32.92 -1.57 -7.43
CA ALA A 426 32.16 -0.39 -7.88
C ALA A 426 32.49 0.02 -9.33
N TRP A 427 33.71 -0.17 -9.76
CA TRP A 427 34.17 0.17 -11.11
C TRP A 427 33.65 -0.79 -12.22
N GLN A 428 33.17 -1.97 -11.88
CA GLN A 428 32.70 -2.97 -12.84
C GLN A 428 31.28 -2.73 -13.35
N ASN A 429 30.52 -1.87 -12.69
CA ASN A 429 29.11 -1.62 -13.00
C ASN A 429 28.94 -0.56 -14.11
N GLY A 430 29.33 -0.88 -15.33
CA GLY A 430 29.25 0.03 -16.47
C GLY A 430 30.26 1.18 -16.44
N HIS A 431 31.08 1.28 -15.41
CA HIS A 431 32.09 2.33 -15.21
C HIS A 431 33.48 1.75 -15.53
N TRP A 432 33.75 1.50 -16.79
CA TRP A 432 35.04 1.01 -17.23
C TRP A 432 36.16 1.98 -16.85
N ARG A 433 37.13 1.50 -16.07
CA ARG A 433 38.45 2.13 -16.10
C ARG A 433 39.24 1.49 -17.26
N PRO A 434 39.87 2.29 -18.14
CA PRO A 434 40.85 1.74 -19.03
C PRO A 434 41.89 0.98 -18.21
N ARG A 435 42.24 -0.23 -18.60
CA ARG A 435 43.38 -0.93 -18.01
C ARG A 435 44.59 -0.03 -18.25
N SER A 436 45.19 0.50 -17.17
CA SER A 436 46.49 1.16 -17.22
C SER A 436 47.57 0.19 -17.66
#